data_3004c909e22071a1a3d559741fb84466
#
_entry.id   3004c909e22071a1a3d559741fb84466
#
_cell.length_a   1.000
_cell.length_b   1.000
_cell.length_c   1.000
_cell.angle_alpha   90.00
_cell.angle_beta   90.00
_cell.angle_gamma   90.00
#
_symmetry.space_group_name_H-M   'P 1'
#
loop_
_entity.id
_entity.type
_entity.pdbx_description
1 polymer ?
#
loop_
_entity_poly.entity_id
_entity_poly.type
_entity_poly.pdbx_seq_one_letter_code
_entity_poly.pdbx_strand_id
1 'polypeptide(L)'
;MAFLRVPLKRLAVLAALSGLVLPGTARADELGLRGTITPEIRVFPQDPSGAKQTNSDLSVSAEVTAKYFFGAGGNQSIVVTPFGRLDQRDHNRTHWDLREARYGLVAGAWEMRIGFDKVFWGVTEAVHLVDVINQADLIEDPIKQEVRLGQPMVRLRTTQSFGTFDFFLLPYFRERTYPSINGRPATDIPVASDLATYESSRKARHVDAAMRYSNAFGDIDLGLSYFQGTGRDPILQPALDASGSLVLAPFYAQIKQGSFDVQATKGAWLFKAEGYWRDELNQQYETATGGIEYTFYGIAGNEGDLGVVAEYALDSRGMVARAPYQNDGFLALRWTANDAASTSLLAGIVVDASTGARGFRFKGERRLDEDYHLSVEAYAFGDVPKSDPVYSVADDDYLQIRLARYF
;
A
#
# COMPACT_ATOMS: atom_id res chain seq x y z
N MET A 1 -37.17 -1.20 -8.21
CA MET A 1 -36.29 -2.25 -8.76
C MET A 1 -35.95 -1.89 -10.20
N ALA A 2 -34.87 -1.19 -10.39
CA ALA A 2 -34.37 -0.86 -11.74
C ALA A 2 -33.06 -1.64 -11.92
N PHE A 3 -33.10 -2.69 -12.74
CA PHE A 3 -31.93 -3.47 -13.11
C PHE A 3 -30.99 -2.61 -13.96
N LEU A 4 -29.76 -2.42 -13.47
CA LEU A 4 -28.66 -1.72 -14.15
C LEU A 4 -28.34 -2.41 -15.48
N ARG A 5 -28.51 -1.68 -16.59
CA ARG A 5 -27.96 -2.06 -17.90
C ARG A 5 -26.52 -1.53 -17.98
N VAL A 6 -25.56 -2.35 -17.61
CA VAL A 6 -24.15 -2.12 -17.96
C VAL A 6 -23.98 -2.47 -19.43
N PRO A 7 -23.37 -1.64 -20.27
CA PRO A 7 -23.16 -1.98 -21.67
C PRO A 7 -22.18 -3.15 -21.80
N LEU A 8 -22.68 -4.31 -22.21
CA LEU A 8 -21.97 -5.58 -22.34
C LEU A 8 -20.69 -5.55 -23.20
N LYS A 9 -20.48 -4.51 -23.98
CA LYS A 9 -19.30 -4.40 -24.87
C LYS A 9 -17.96 -4.15 -24.15
N ARG A 10 -17.97 -3.71 -22.89
CA ARG A 10 -16.75 -3.50 -22.10
C ARG A 10 -16.38 -4.69 -21.22
N LEU A 11 -17.28 -5.61 -20.97
CA LEU A 11 -17.04 -6.84 -20.21
C LEU A 11 -16.36 -7.98 -21.02
N ALA A 12 -16.46 -7.93 -22.36
CA ALA A 12 -15.96 -9.01 -23.22
C ALA A 12 -14.42 -9.13 -23.27
N VAL A 13 -13.67 -8.11 -22.85
CA VAL A 13 -12.19 -8.16 -22.85
C VAL A 13 -11.64 -8.95 -21.66
N LEU A 14 -12.37 -9.01 -20.55
CA LEU A 14 -11.94 -9.75 -19.34
C LEU A 14 -12.26 -11.25 -19.38
N ALA A 15 -13.24 -11.66 -20.19
CA ALA A 15 -13.65 -13.06 -20.29
C ALA A 15 -12.71 -13.93 -21.16
N ALA A 16 -11.83 -13.33 -21.96
CA ALA A 16 -10.93 -14.05 -22.88
C ALA A 16 -9.67 -14.63 -22.19
N LEU A 17 -9.40 -14.30 -20.94
CA LEU A 17 -8.22 -14.77 -20.20
C LEU A 17 -8.43 -16.06 -19.38
N SER A 18 -9.65 -16.57 -19.31
CA SER A 18 -10.01 -17.72 -18.46
C SER A 18 -9.70 -19.11 -19.07
N GLY A 19 -8.98 -19.18 -20.19
CA GLY A 19 -8.83 -20.42 -20.97
C GLY A 19 -7.43 -21.04 -21.03
N LEU A 20 -6.40 -20.49 -20.38
CA LEU A 20 -5.03 -21.01 -20.48
C LEU A 20 -4.54 -21.63 -19.15
N VAL A 21 -5.00 -22.84 -18.85
CA VAL A 21 -4.35 -23.72 -17.86
C VAL A 21 -3.48 -24.71 -18.62
N LEU A 22 -2.16 -24.57 -18.52
CA LEU A 22 -1.19 -25.54 -19.00
C LEU A 22 -0.66 -26.34 -17.81
N PRO A 23 -0.81 -27.66 -17.74
CA PRO A 23 -0.15 -28.49 -16.74
C PRO A 23 1.34 -28.63 -17.11
N GLY A 24 2.26 -28.21 -16.25
CA GLY A 24 3.69 -28.25 -16.50
C GLY A 24 4.45 -29.08 -15.49
N THR A 25 5.35 -29.93 -16.02
CA THR A 25 6.39 -30.63 -15.25
C THR A 25 7.65 -29.77 -15.15
N ALA A 26 8.22 -29.65 -13.97
CA ALA A 26 9.37 -28.77 -13.66
C ALA A 26 10.59 -29.09 -14.56
N ARG A 27 10.96 -28.12 -15.40
CA ARG A 27 12.24 -28.03 -16.12
C ARG A 27 12.79 -26.61 -15.97
N ALA A 28 14.09 -26.40 -16.24
CA ALA A 28 14.80 -25.12 -16.08
C ALA A 28 14.24 -23.94 -16.91
N ASP A 29 13.23 -24.17 -17.76
CA ASP A 29 12.48 -23.16 -18.51
C ASP A 29 10.99 -23.33 -18.19
N GLU A 30 10.52 -22.78 -17.07
CA GLU A 30 9.14 -22.88 -16.62
C GLU A 30 8.44 -21.52 -16.66
N LEU A 31 7.30 -21.46 -17.37
CA LEU A 31 6.38 -20.33 -17.33
C LEU A 31 5.31 -20.59 -16.27
N GLY A 32 5.37 -19.87 -15.17
CA GLY A 32 4.30 -19.83 -14.17
C GLY A 32 3.32 -18.70 -14.50
N LEU A 33 2.03 -19.00 -14.59
CA LEU A 33 0.95 -18.03 -14.71
C LEU A 33 0.06 -18.12 -13.48
N ARG A 34 -0.29 -16.95 -12.91
CA ARG A 34 -1.30 -16.81 -11.87
C ARG A 34 -2.16 -15.62 -12.20
N GLY A 35 -3.46 -15.76 -12.07
CA GLY A 35 -4.39 -14.67 -12.30
C GLY A 35 -5.38 -14.52 -11.17
N THR A 36 -5.90 -13.30 -11.01
CA THR A 36 -6.94 -12.99 -10.04
C THR A 36 -7.96 -12.07 -10.68
N ILE A 37 -9.25 -12.37 -10.51
CA ILE A 37 -10.36 -11.46 -10.84
C ILE A 37 -11.09 -11.17 -9.54
N THR A 38 -11.28 -9.88 -9.22
CA THR A 38 -11.81 -9.44 -7.94
C THR A 38 -12.96 -8.44 -8.15
N PRO A 39 -14.23 -8.87 -8.16
CA PRO A 39 -15.35 -7.99 -7.92
C PRO A 39 -15.29 -7.40 -6.49
N GLU A 40 -15.67 -6.14 -6.38
CA GLU A 40 -15.66 -5.36 -5.16
C GLU A 40 -16.92 -4.51 -5.07
N ILE A 41 -17.48 -4.40 -3.88
CA ILE A 41 -18.49 -3.43 -3.51
C ILE A 41 -18.00 -2.60 -2.33
N ARG A 42 -18.16 -1.27 -2.41
CA ARG A 42 -18.06 -0.33 -1.29
C ARG A 42 -19.42 0.24 -0.97
N VAL A 43 -19.76 0.32 0.31
CA VAL A 43 -21.01 0.92 0.80
C VAL A 43 -20.66 1.97 1.83
N PHE A 44 -21.19 3.18 1.66
CA PHE A 44 -20.95 4.35 2.50
C PHE A 44 -22.25 4.67 3.25
N PRO A 45 -22.29 4.53 4.60
CA PRO A 45 -23.48 4.79 5.39
C PRO A 45 -23.90 6.26 5.40
N GLN A 46 -22.92 7.18 5.37
CA GLN A 46 -23.18 8.62 5.37
C GLN A 46 -23.57 9.11 3.98
N ASP A 47 -24.37 10.17 3.96
CA ASP A 47 -24.71 10.87 2.71
C ASP A 47 -23.44 11.46 2.07
N PRO A 48 -23.34 11.43 0.73
CA PRO A 48 -22.19 11.97 0.04
C PRO A 48 -22.06 13.48 0.21
N SER A 49 -20.87 14.00 0.44
CA SER A 49 -20.58 15.44 0.48
C SER A 49 -20.66 16.08 -0.91
N GLY A 50 -20.33 15.32 -1.98
CA GLY A 50 -20.33 15.77 -3.36
C GLY A 50 -21.58 15.34 -4.12
N ALA A 51 -22.19 16.27 -4.91
CA ALA A 51 -23.43 16.02 -5.66
C ALA A 51 -23.39 14.85 -6.67
N LYS A 52 -22.21 14.40 -7.06
CA LYS A 52 -22.02 13.28 -8.00
C LYS A 52 -21.57 11.99 -7.34
N GLN A 53 -21.28 12.03 -6.06
CA GLN A 53 -20.94 10.86 -5.26
C GLN A 53 -22.19 10.04 -4.91
N THR A 54 -22.01 8.81 -4.51
CA THR A 54 -23.10 7.88 -4.15
C THR A 54 -22.76 7.09 -2.90
N ASN A 55 -23.79 6.51 -2.27
CA ASN A 55 -23.63 5.66 -1.07
C ASN A 55 -23.14 4.24 -1.40
N SER A 56 -22.91 3.91 -2.66
CA SER A 56 -22.33 2.63 -3.04
C SER A 56 -21.55 2.73 -4.35
N ASP A 57 -20.50 1.94 -4.43
CA ASP A 57 -19.66 1.82 -5.61
C ASP A 57 -19.35 0.36 -5.91
N LEU A 58 -19.40 -0.01 -7.19
CA LEU A 58 -19.10 -1.34 -7.70
C LEU A 58 -17.90 -1.27 -8.63
N SER A 59 -16.96 -2.15 -8.43
CA SER A 59 -15.81 -2.28 -9.33
C SER A 59 -15.42 -3.74 -9.54
N VAL A 60 -14.63 -3.97 -10.57
CA VAL A 60 -13.96 -5.26 -10.80
C VAL A 60 -12.54 -5.01 -11.23
N SER A 61 -11.60 -5.72 -10.63
CA SER A 61 -10.19 -5.70 -11.03
C SER A 61 -9.73 -7.06 -11.52
N ALA A 62 -8.69 -7.04 -12.34
CA ALA A 62 -7.97 -8.22 -12.77
C ALA A 62 -6.47 -7.96 -12.68
N GLU A 63 -5.75 -8.96 -12.18
CA GLU A 63 -4.30 -8.98 -12.14
C GLU A 63 -3.81 -10.33 -12.65
N VAL A 64 -2.76 -10.33 -13.49
CA VAL A 64 -2.13 -11.56 -13.97
C VAL A 64 -0.63 -11.44 -13.74
N THR A 65 -0.03 -12.42 -13.07
CA THR A 65 1.42 -12.53 -12.92
C THR A 65 1.97 -13.63 -13.77
N ALA A 66 2.81 -13.27 -14.74
CA ALA A 66 3.61 -14.21 -15.52
C ALA A 66 5.05 -14.20 -14.99
N LYS A 67 5.56 -15.38 -14.64
CA LYS A 67 6.96 -15.59 -14.19
C LYS A 67 7.62 -16.60 -15.09
N TYR A 68 8.75 -16.23 -15.69
CA TYR A 68 9.55 -17.12 -16.52
C TYR A 68 10.97 -17.19 -15.97
N PHE A 69 11.40 -18.41 -15.61
CA PHE A 69 12.76 -18.67 -15.12
C PHE A 69 13.56 -19.37 -16.22
N PHE A 70 14.79 -18.95 -16.43
CA PHE A 70 15.66 -19.47 -17.48
C PHE A 70 17.15 -19.33 -17.11
N GLY A 71 18.04 -19.76 -18.01
CA GLY A 71 19.47 -19.75 -17.78
C GLY A 71 19.98 -20.92 -16.95
N ALA A 72 21.25 -20.89 -16.58
CA ALA A 72 21.89 -21.98 -15.87
C ALA A 72 21.29 -22.15 -14.46
N GLY A 73 20.55 -23.26 -14.26
CA GLY A 73 19.88 -23.53 -12.99
C GLY A 73 18.75 -22.56 -12.64
N GLY A 74 18.14 -21.87 -13.63
CA GLY A 74 17.05 -20.93 -13.39
C GLY A 74 17.51 -19.62 -12.75
N ASN A 75 18.76 -19.24 -12.91
CA ASN A 75 19.34 -18.05 -12.27
C ASN A 75 18.92 -16.72 -12.90
N GLN A 76 18.13 -16.76 -13.97
CA GLN A 76 17.52 -15.59 -14.59
C GLN A 76 16.00 -15.67 -14.53
N SER A 77 15.35 -14.53 -14.44
CA SER A 77 13.89 -14.47 -14.39
C SER A 77 13.35 -13.24 -15.09
N ILE A 78 12.17 -13.40 -15.69
CA ILE A 78 11.33 -12.27 -16.12
C ILE A 78 10.01 -12.40 -15.35
N VAL A 79 9.56 -11.30 -14.76
CA VAL A 79 8.27 -11.21 -14.07
C VAL A 79 7.50 -10.05 -14.67
N VAL A 80 6.24 -10.30 -15.06
CA VAL A 80 5.34 -9.25 -15.55
C VAL A 80 4.00 -9.39 -14.87
N THR A 81 3.53 -8.31 -14.25
CA THR A 81 2.26 -8.27 -13.50
C THR A 81 1.43 -7.05 -13.96
N PRO A 82 0.71 -7.15 -15.08
CA PRO A 82 -0.30 -6.18 -15.46
C PRO A 82 -1.50 -6.24 -14.51
N PHE A 83 -2.07 -5.07 -14.24
CA PHE A 83 -3.27 -4.86 -13.44
C PHE A 83 -4.24 -3.98 -14.20
N GLY A 84 -5.54 -4.20 -14.02
CA GLY A 84 -6.58 -3.32 -14.54
C GLY A 84 -7.81 -3.35 -13.66
N ARG A 85 -8.48 -2.21 -13.54
CA ARG A 85 -9.75 -2.05 -12.83
C ARG A 85 -10.77 -1.30 -13.68
N LEU A 86 -12.00 -1.71 -13.59
CA LEU A 86 -13.16 -0.98 -14.06
C LEU A 86 -13.99 -0.60 -12.84
N ASP A 87 -14.24 0.68 -12.67
CA ASP A 87 -15.01 1.25 -11.58
C ASP A 87 -16.26 1.93 -12.11
N GLN A 88 -17.38 1.81 -11.39
CA GLN A 88 -18.65 2.33 -11.83
C GLN A 88 -18.75 3.85 -11.69
N ARG A 89 -18.11 4.42 -10.69
CA ARG A 89 -18.29 5.81 -10.25
C ARG A 89 -17.03 6.65 -10.43
N ASP A 90 -15.92 6.14 -9.99
CA ASP A 90 -14.65 6.85 -10.07
C ASP A 90 -13.92 6.54 -11.38
N HIS A 91 -13.90 7.54 -12.29
CA HIS A 91 -13.22 7.40 -13.58
C HIS A 91 -11.69 7.32 -13.43
N ASN A 92 -11.08 7.91 -12.37
CA ASN A 92 -9.66 7.75 -12.09
C ASN A 92 -9.35 6.33 -11.63
N ARG A 93 -10.31 5.68 -10.96
CA ARG A 93 -10.20 4.28 -10.52
C ARG A 93 -10.46 3.28 -11.65
N THR A 94 -11.01 3.72 -12.80
CA THR A 94 -11.03 2.95 -14.05
C THR A 94 -9.71 3.14 -14.76
N HIS A 95 -8.73 2.25 -14.49
CA HIS A 95 -7.36 2.39 -14.96
C HIS A 95 -6.69 1.04 -15.19
N TRP A 96 -5.52 1.11 -15.79
CA TRP A 96 -4.58 -0.01 -15.85
C TRP A 96 -3.23 0.41 -15.29
N ASP A 97 -2.47 -0.53 -14.76
CA ASP A 97 -1.13 -0.33 -14.24
C ASP A 97 -0.23 -1.51 -14.53
N LEU A 98 1.08 -1.26 -14.55
CA LEU A 98 2.10 -2.28 -14.59
C LEU A 98 2.71 -2.38 -13.18
N ARG A 99 2.22 -3.32 -12.40
CA ARG A 99 2.66 -3.52 -11.00
C ARG A 99 4.09 -3.98 -10.92
N GLU A 100 4.47 -4.94 -11.79
CA GLU A 100 5.83 -5.41 -11.98
C GLU A 100 6.09 -5.67 -13.45
N ALA A 101 7.30 -5.35 -13.92
CA ALA A 101 7.85 -5.77 -15.22
C ALA A 101 9.37 -5.74 -15.11
N ARG A 102 9.96 -6.83 -14.67
CA ARG A 102 11.38 -6.86 -14.30
C ARG A 102 12.11 -8.07 -14.82
N TYR A 103 13.36 -7.86 -15.15
CA TYR A 103 14.37 -8.88 -15.31
C TYR A 103 15.14 -9.06 -14.01
N GLY A 104 15.40 -10.30 -13.62
CA GLY A 104 16.20 -10.69 -12.46
C GLY A 104 17.35 -11.59 -12.86
N LEU A 105 18.53 -11.41 -12.23
CA LEU A 105 19.72 -12.24 -12.36
C LEU A 105 20.30 -12.50 -10.97
N VAL A 106 20.57 -13.78 -10.69
CA VAL A 106 21.28 -14.22 -9.48
C VAL A 106 22.63 -14.78 -9.87
N ALA A 107 23.71 -14.27 -9.26
CA ALA A 107 25.09 -14.68 -9.52
C ALA A 107 25.88 -14.77 -8.20
N GLY A 108 25.96 -15.97 -7.64
CA GLY A 108 26.56 -16.19 -6.32
C GLY A 108 25.81 -15.45 -5.21
N ALA A 109 26.50 -14.58 -4.49
CA ALA A 109 25.93 -13.74 -3.42
C ALA A 109 25.22 -12.49 -3.93
N TRP A 110 25.18 -12.27 -5.25
CA TRP A 110 24.61 -11.08 -5.86
C TRP A 110 23.28 -11.39 -6.56
N GLU A 111 22.32 -10.49 -6.41
CA GLU A 111 21.07 -10.45 -7.16
C GLU A 111 20.91 -9.06 -7.78
N MET A 112 20.62 -9.02 -9.08
CA MET A 112 20.28 -7.79 -9.79
C MET A 112 18.84 -7.87 -10.30
N ARG A 113 18.09 -6.78 -10.15
CA ARG A 113 16.76 -6.60 -10.76
C ARG A 113 16.73 -5.29 -11.52
N ILE A 114 16.14 -5.31 -12.72
CA ILE A 114 15.98 -4.11 -13.55
C ILE A 114 14.56 -4.09 -14.10
N GLY A 115 13.89 -2.95 -13.99
CA GLY A 115 12.54 -2.74 -14.50
C GLY A 115 11.59 -2.15 -13.45
N PHE A 116 10.29 -2.39 -13.62
CA PHE A 116 9.29 -2.00 -12.65
C PHE A 116 9.24 -3.05 -11.53
N ASP A 117 9.47 -2.65 -10.29
CA ASP A 117 9.44 -3.54 -9.13
C ASP A 117 8.79 -2.86 -7.93
N LYS A 118 8.37 -3.65 -6.94
CA LYS A 118 7.85 -3.18 -5.65
C LYS A 118 8.76 -3.64 -4.52
N VAL A 119 8.98 -2.75 -3.57
CA VAL A 119 9.78 -2.99 -2.37
C VAL A 119 8.98 -2.57 -1.16
N PHE A 120 9.03 -3.36 -0.12
CA PHE A 120 8.35 -3.08 1.14
C PHE A 120 9.33 -3.29 2.31
N TRP A 121 9.38 -2.34 3.26
CA TRP A 121 10.31 -2.36 4.38
C TRP A 121 9.65 -2.28 5.75
N GLY A 122 8.38 -1.96 5.85
CA GLY A 122 7.69 -1.73 7.12
C GLY A 122 7.54 -2.98 7.99
N VAL A 123 7.51 -2.79 9.32
CA VAL A 123 7.30 -3.86 10.32
C VAL A 123 6.11 -3.60 11.25
N THR A 124 5.66 -2.34 11.40
CA THR A 124 4.53 -1.94 12.26
C THR A 124 3.18 -2.19 11.59
N GLU A 125 2.08 -2.18 12.35
CA GLU A 125 0.72 -2.48 11.85
C GLU A 125 -0.04 -1.22 11.42
N ALA A 126 0.07 -0.13 12.20
CA ALA A 126 -0.72 1.07 11.98
C ALA A 126 -0.20 1.89 10.79
N VAL A 127 1.11 2.10 10.70
CA VAL A 127 1.75 2.95 9.68
C VAL A 127 3.14 2.42 9.33
N HIS A 128 3.52 2.49 8.06
CA HIS A 128 4.85 2.08 7.58
C HIS A 128 5.70 3.30 7.23
N LEU A 129 6.50 3.76 8.18
CA LEU A 129 7.27 5.00 8.06
C LEU A 129 8.49 4.88 7.12
N VAL A 130 9.08 3.69 7.05
CA VAL A 130 10.33 3.47 6.31
C VAL A 130 10.13 3.15 4.82
N ASP A 131 8.89 2.97 4.38
CA ASP A 131 8.54 2.52 3.03
C ASP A 131 8.56 3.68 2.02
N VAL A 132 9.76 4.11 1.60
CA VAL A 132 10.04 5.32 0.83
C VAL A 132 10.36 5.07 -0.66
N ILE A 133 10.46 3.80 -1.12
CA ILE A 133 10.87 3.50 -2.49
C ILE A 133 9.71 3.69 -3.47
N ASN A 134 8.58 3.04 -3.20
CA ASN A 134 7.42 3.03 -4.08
C ASN A 134 6.39 4.09 -3.67
N GLN A 135 5.75 4.69 -4.66
CA GLN A 135 4.65 5.61 -4.44
C GLN A 135 3.37 4.88 -4.02
N ALA A 136 2.57 5.48 -3.13
CA ALA A 136 1.25 4.98 -2.76
C ALA A 136 0.24 5.12 -3.91
N ASP A 137 -0.64 4.12 -4.04
CA ASP A 137 -1.74 4.09 -5.00
C ASP A 137 -3.07 4.38 -4.28
N LEU A 138 -3.40 5.68 -4.10
CA LEU A 138 -4.56 6.08 -3.30
C LEU A 138 -5.90 5.76 -3.98
N ILE A 139 -5.94 5.52 -5.27
CA ILE A 139 -7.19 5.08 -5.93
C ILE A 139 -7.52 3.63 -5.61
N GLU A 140 -6.52 2.81 -5.27
CA GLU A 140 -6.72 1.44 -4.83
C GLU A 140 -6.92 1.34 -3.31
N ASP A 141 -6.12 2.07 -2.54
CA ASP A 141 -6.13 2.04 -1.06
C ASP A 141 -5.94 3.46 -0.49
N PRO A 142 -7.02 4.23 -0.36
CA PRO A 142 -6.95 5.64 0.02
C PRO A 142 -6.61 5.85 1.51
N ILE A 143 -6.91 4.90 2.38
CA ILE A 143 -6.76 5.06 3.84
C ILE A 143 -5.43 4.47 4.33
N LYS A 144 -5.19 3.18 4.09
CA LYS A 144 -3.99 2.51 4.60
C LYS A 144 -2.73 2.79 3.81
N GLN A 145 -2.90 3.11 2.53
CA GLN A 145 -1.78 3.36 1.60
C GLN A 145 -0.78 2.18 1.48
N GLU A 146 -1.24 0.96 1.70
CA GLU A 146 -0.42 -0.25 1.55
C GLU A 146 -0.23 -0.65 0.09
N VAL A 147 -1.21 -0.32 -0.77
CA VAL A 147 -1.08 -0.60 -2.21
C VAL A 147 -0.09 0.37 -2.82
N ARG A 148 0.94 -0.17 -3.47
CA ARG A 148 2.04 0.59 -4.06
C ARG A 148 2.06 0.45 -5.58
N LEU A 149 2.39 1.56 -6.25
CA LEU A 149 2.69 1.58 -7.68
C LEU A 149 4.04 0.90 -7.96
N GLY A 150 4.15 0.16 -9.05
CA GLY A 150 5.43 -0.33 -9.53
C GLY A 150 6.38 0.82 -9.83
N GLN A 151 7.62 0.79 -9.31
CA GLN A 151 8.63 1.83 -9.48
C GLN A 151 9.69 1.36 -10.46
N PRO A 152 10.01 2.13 -11.53
CA PRO A 152 11.18 1.85 -12.37
C PRO A 152 12.44 1.93 -11.53
N MET A 153 13.22 0.84 -11.51
CA MET A 153 14.44 0.77 -10.71
C MET A 153 15.49 -0.18 -11.28
N VAL A 154 16.73 0.08 -10.90
CA VAL A 154 17.81 -0.91 -10.87
C VAL A 154 18.09 -1.18 -9.41
N ARG A 155 17.93 -2.43 -9.00
CA ARG A 155 18.24 -2.92 -7.65
C ARG A 155 19.40 -3.89 -7.74
N LEU A 156 20.43 -3.67 -6.92
CA LEU A 156 21.53 -4.59 -6.71
C LEU A 156 21.54 -5.02 -5.24
N ARG A 157 21.42 -6.31 -5.01
CA ARG A 157 21.48 -6.90 -3.67
C ARG A 157 22.70 -7.78 -3.52
N THR A 158 23.31 -7.76 -2.35
CA THR A 158 24.30 -8.78 -1.97
C THR A 158 24.04 -9.28 -0.55
N THR A 159 24.11 -10.60 -0.38
CA THR A 159 23.95 -11.24 0.92
C THR A 159 25.30 -11.78 1.36
N GLN A 160 25.76 -11.32 2.53
CA GLN A 160 27.04 -11.67 3.14
C GLN A 160 26.79 -12.29 4.52
N SER A 161 27.81 -12.88 5.13
CA SER A 161 27.70 -13.46 6.47
C SER A 161 27.36 -12.47 7.57
N PHE A 162 27.60 -11.18 7.34
CA PHE A 162 27.35 -10.08 8.27
C PHE A 162 26.15 -9.22 7.88
N GLY A 163 25.31 -9.64 6.90
CA GLY A 163 24.07 -8.99 6.56
C GLY A 163 23.84 -8.85 5.05
N THR A 164 22.68 -8.32 4.71
CA THR A 164 22.24 -8.08 3.33
C THR A 164 22.30 -6.59 3.04
N PHE A 165 22.85 -6.24 1.88
CA PHE A 165 22.88 -4.88 1.35
C PHE A 165 22.06 -4.79 0.09
N ASP A 166 21.18 -3.79 0.01
CA ASP A 166 20.42 -3.42 -1.17
C ASP A 166 20.83 -2.01 -1.62
N PHE A 167 21.06 -1.84 -2.92
CA PHE A 167 21.33 -0.56 -3.57
C PHE A 167 20.30 -0.31 -4.64
N PHE A 168 19.75 0.89 -4.71
CA PHE A 168 18.70 1.29 -5.64
C PHE A 168 19.08 2.52 -6.43
N LEU A 169 18.82 2.47 -7.74
CA LEU A 169 18.76 3.64 -8.62
C LEU A 169 17.35 3.70 -9.21
N LEU A 170 16.69 4.84 -9.07
CA LEU A 170 15.31 5.06 -9.47
C LEU A 170 15.31 6.17 -10.55
N PRO A 171 15.37 5.81 -11.85
CA PRO A 171 15.60 6.77 -12.94
C PRO A 171 14.36 7.60 -13.28
N TYR A 172 13.21 7.26 -12.76
CA TYR A 172 11.95 7.94 -13.03
C TYR A 172 11.04 7.88 -11.82
N PHE A 173 10.48 9.02 -11.42
CA PHE A 173 9.52 9.14 -10.33
C PHE A 173 8.10 8.95 -10.87
N ARG A 174 7.26 8.20 -10.15
CA ARG A 174 5.82 8.07 -10.39
C ARG A 174 5.05 8.93 -9.40
N GLU A 175 4.14 9.76 -9.91
CA GLU A 175 3.27 10.60 -9.09
C GLU A 175 2.25 9.75 -8.33
N ARG A 176 1.78 10.26 -7.20
CA ARG A 176 0.71 9.67 -6.42
C ARG A 176 -0.60 9.75 -7.19
N THR A 177 -1.37 8.68 -7.14
CA THR A 177 -2.73 8.65 -7.72
C THR A 177 -3.74 9.23 -6.73
N TYR A 178 -4.82 9.79 -7.24
CA TYR A 178 -5.89 10.35 -6.42
C TYR A 178 -7.25 9.98 -6.98
N PRO A 179 -8.27 9.72 -6.10
CA PRO A 179 -9.65 9.56 -6.53
C PRO A 179 -10.16 10.79 -7.27
N SER A 180 -11.09 10.59 -8.18
CA SER A 180 -11.80 11.71 -8.80
C SER A 180 -12.83 12.30 -7.83
N ILE A 181 -13.37 13.49 -8.14
CA ILE A 181 -14.44 14.13 -7.36
C ILE A 181 -15.73 13.28 -7.25
N ASN A 182 -15.87 12.26 -8.08
CA ASN A 182 -17.00 11.33 -8.05
C ASN A 182 -16.69 10.09 -7.19
N GLY A 183 -15.43 9.86 -6.86
CA GLY A 183 -14.97 8.74 -6.02
C GLY A 183 -15.21 8.99 -4.54
N ARG A 184 -15.19 7.91 -3.74
CA ARG A 184 -15.20 7.92 -2.27
C ARG A 184 -14.26 6.81 -1.75
N PRO A 185 -13.46 7.04 -0.70
CA PRO A 185 -13.17 8.33 -0.06
C PRO A 185 -12.43 9.30 -0.99
N ALA A 186 -12.71 10.61 -0.87
CA ALA A 186 -12.05 11.64 -1.65
C ALA A 186 -11.97 12.95 -0.85
N THR A 187 -11.03 13.80 -1.20
CA THR A 187 -10.91 15.15 -0.62
C THR A 187 -12.03 16.06 -1.12
N ASP A 188 -12.52 17.00 -0.29
CA ASP A 188 -13.54 17.99 -0.65
C ASP A 188 -13.13 18.85 -1.85
N ILE A 189 -11.84 19.18 -1.95
CA ILE A 189 -11.25 19.89 -3.09
C ILE A 189 -10.52 18.85 -3.94
N PRO A 190 -10.86 18.72 -5.25
CA PRO A 190 -10.23 17.71 -6.11
C PRO A 190 -8.74 17.94 -6.29
N VAL A 191 -7.97 16.86 -6.38
CA VAL A 191 -6.54 16.93 -6.64
C VAL A 191 -6.30 16.85 -8.15
N ALA A 192 -5.67 17.89 -8.70
CA ALA A 192 -5.30 18.02 -10.11
C ALA A 192 -3.85 17.56 -10.32
N SER A 193 -3.64 16.27 -10.59
CA SER A 193 -2.30 15.70 -10.81
C SER A 193 -1.60 16.25 -12.06
N ASP A 194 -2.37 16.69 -13.07
CA ASP A 194 -1.84 17.36 -14.26
C ASP A 194 -1.20 18.73 -13.98
N LEU A 195 -1.50 19.33 -12.83
CA LEU A 195 -0.87 20.56 -12.33
C LEU A 195 0.31 20.28 -11.37
N ALA A 196 0.78 19.05 -11.29
CA ALA A 196 1.89 18.69 -10.41
C ALA A 196 3.16 19.50 -10.70
N THR A 197 3.80 19.97 -9.64
CA THR A 197 5.04 20.72 -9.68
C THR A 197 6.12 20.04 -8.84
N TYR A 198 7.37 20.39 -9.10
CA TYR A 198 8.55 19.73 -8.54
C TYR A 198 9.61 20.73 -8.12
N GLU A 199 10.28 20.48 -7.02
CA GLU A 199 11.48 21.23 -6.64
C GLU A 199 12.62 20.98 -7.62
N SER A 200 12.80 19.74 -8.07
CA SER A 200 13.81 19.40 -9.08
C SER A 200 13.43 19.91 -10.47
N SER A 201 14.33 20.61 -11.14
CA SER A 201 14.16 21.01 -12.55
C SER A 201 14.04 19.84 -13.52
N ARG A 202 14.50 18.64 -13.13
CA ARG A 202 14.36 17.39 -13.90
C ARG A 202 12.97 16.76 -13.75
N LYS A 203 12.14 17.28 -12.85
CA LYS A 203 10.80 16.79 -12.56
C LYS A 203 10.80 15.27 -12.29
N ALA A 204 9.87 14.53 -12.89
CA ALA A 204 9.78 13.08 -12.79
C ALA A 204 11.00 12.31 -13.30
N ARG A 205 11.90 12.95 -14.06
CA ARG A 205 13.15 12.35 -14.54
C ARG A 205 14.35 12.60 -13.62
N HIS A 206 14.11 13.07 -12.39
CA HIS A 206 15.14 13.09 -11.37
C HIS A 206 15.54 11.65 -11.05
N VAL A 207 16.85 11.40 -10.91
CA VAL A 207 17.35 10.08 -10.53
C VAL A 207 17.47 10.05 -9.01
N ASP A 208 16.63 9.25 -8.39
CA ASP A 208 16.66 9.02 -6.95
C ASP A 208 17.57 7.83 -6.63
N ALA A 209 18.13 7.78 -5.42
CA ALA A 209 18.99 6.71 -4.97
C ALA A 209 18.64 6.28 -3.54
N ALA A 210 18.81 5.00 -3.25
CA ALA A 210 18.68 4.48 -1.90
C ALA A 210 19.67 3.34 -1.63
N MET A 211 19.96 3.13 -0.35
CA MET A 211 20.66 1.94 0.13
C MET A 211 19.99 1.44 1.40
N ARG A 212 20.05 0.12 1.62
CA ARG A 212 19.56 -0.53 2.83
C ARG A 212 20.54 -1.61 3.28
N TYR A 213 20.82 -1.65 4.56
CA TYR A 213 21.41 -2.77 5.25
C TYR A 213 20.34 -3.47 6.05
N SER A 214 20.33 -4.81 6.08
CA SER A 214 19.48 -5.60 6.96
C SER A 214 20.19 -6.84 7.47
N ASN A 215 19.93 -7.21 8.72
CA ASN A 215 20.50 -8.40 9.33
C ASN A 215 19.63 -8.90 10.48
N ALA A 216 19.70 -10.21 10.76
CA ALA A 216 19.09 -10.84 11.92
C ALA A 216 20.19 -11.14 12.97
N PHE A 217 19.98 -10.70 14.19
CA PHE A 217 20.85 -10.91 15.35
C PHE A 217 20.10 -11.74 16.41
N GLY A 218 20.09 -13.05 16.27
CA GLY A 218 19.25 -13.93 17.10
C GLY A 218 17.77 -13.64 16.88
N ASP A 219 17.09 -13.18 17.92
CA ASP A 219 15.65 -12.89 17.91
C ASP A 219 15.32 -11.45 17.43
N ILE A 220 16.33 -10.70 16.94
CA ILE A 220 16.19 -9.29 16.53
C ILE A 220 16.49 -9.16 15.04
N ASP A 221 15.53 -8.66 14.27
CA ASP A 221 15.71 -8.20 12.90
C ASP A 221 15.92 -6.69 12.89
N LEU A 222 16.95 -6.22 12.18
CA LEU A 222 17.31 -4.81 12.03
C LEU A 222 17.41 -4.43 10.56
N GLY A 223 16.80 -3.30 10.20
CA GLY A 223 16.99 -2.62 8.94
C GLY A 223 17.47 -1.18 9.15
N LEU A 224 18.43 -0.76 8.36
CA LEU A 224 18.90 0.63 8.30
C LEU A 224 18.89 1.06 6.85
N SER A 225 18.35 2.22 6.54
CA SER A 225 18.29 2.70 5.17
C SER A 225 18.58 4.19 5.03
N TYR A 226 19.04 4.58 3.86
CA TYR A 226 19.19 5.96 3.43
C TYR A 226 18.57 6.13 2.06
N PHE A 227 17.81 7.21 1.89
CA PHE A 227 17.18 7.60 0.64
C PHE A 227 17.49 9.06 0.33
N GLN A 228 17.76 9.37 -0.95
CA GLN A 228 17.87 10.74 -1.45
C GLN A 228 17.15 10.83 -2.80
N GLY A 229 16.19 11.75 -2.90
CA GLY A 229 15.44 11.94 -4.12
C GLY A 229 14.11 12.63 -3.89
N THR A 230 13.17 12.44 -4.81
CA THR A 230 11.84 13.03 -4.79
C THR A 230 10.99 12.40 -3.69
N GLY A 231 10.42 13.21 -2.80
CA GLY A 231 9.55 12.77 -1.70
C GLY A 231 8.28 12.09 -2.22
N ARG A 232 7.84 11.02 -1.55
CA ARG A 232 6.61 10.28 -1.92
C ARG A 232 5.34 10.94 -1.38
N ASP A 233 5.46 11.85 -0.41
CA ASP A 233 4.36 12.57 0.22
C ASP A 233 4.32 14.01 -0.33
N PRO A 234 3.48 14.32 -1.33
CA PRO A 234 3.42 15.65 -1.91
C PRO A 234 2.78 16.66 -0.97
N ILE A 235 3.18 17.91 -1.14
CA ILE A 235 2.50 19.05 -0.54
C ILE A 235 1.36 19.45 -1.47
N LEU A 236 0.12 19.34 -1.02
CA LEU A 236 -1.05 19.76 -1.79
C LEU A 236 -1.20 21.28 -1.66
N GLN A 237 -1.06 22.01 -2.75
CA GLN A 237 -1.12 23.46 -2.81
C GLN A 237 -2.39 23.93 -3.53
N PRO A 238 -3.13 24.93 -3.01
CA PRO A 238 -4.25 25.51 -3.72
C PRO A 238 -3.83 26.07 -5.09
N ALA A 239 -4.58 25.73 -6.13
CA ALA A 239 -4.38 26.20 -7.51
C ALA A 239 -5.74 26.40 -8.19
N LEU A 240 -5.73 27.00 -9.37
CA LEU A 240 -6.91 27.08 -10.23
C LEU A 240 -6.67 26.20 -11.46
N ASP A 241 -7.67 25.41 -11.81
CA ASP A 241 -7.66 24.64 -13.05
C ASP A 241 -7.93 25.52 -14.29
N ALA A 242 -7.94 24.95 -15.48
CA ALA A 242 -8.19 25.66 -16.71
C ALA A 242 -9.60 26.30 -16.79
N SER A 243 -10.56 25.86 -15.97
CA SER A 243 -11.91 26.44 -15.85
C SER A 243 -11.99 27.55 -14.82
N GLY A 244 -10.92 27.83 -14.06
CA GLY A 244 -10.88 28.74 -12.93
C GLY A 244 -11.43 28.15 -11.63
N SER A 245 -11.65 26.85 -11.56
CA SER A 245 -12.11 26.16 -10.33
C SER A 245 -10.96 25.88 -9.39
N LEU A 246 -11.22 25.99 -8.08
CA LEU A 246 -10.24 25.66 -7.05
C LEU A 246 -9.92 24.17 -7.03
N VAL A 247 -8.63 23.84 -7.09
CA VAL A 247 -8.09 22.50 -7.03
C VAL A 247 -6.86 22.44 -6.13
N LEU A 248 -6.43 21.25 -5.75
CA LEU A 248 -5.16 21.01 -5.06
C LEU A 248 -4.12 20.49 -6.06
N ALA A 249 -3.05 21.22 -6.27
CA ALA A 249 -1.92 20.81 -7.11
C ALA A 249 -0.83 20.15 -6.26
N PRO A 250 -0.39 18.92 -6.58
CA PRO A 250 0.73 18.28 -5.85
C PRO A 250 2.06 18.99 -6.12
N PHE A 251 2.81 19.28 -5.06
CA PHE A 251 4.21 19.72 -5.15
C PHE A 251 5.11 18.64 -4.55
N TYR A 252 6.09 18.18 -5.32
CA TYR A 252 7.03 17.14 -4.93
C TYR A 252 8.39 17.73 -4.57
N ALA A 253 8.70 17.75 -3.28
CA ALA A 253 9.99 18.21 -2.75
C ALA A 253 11.08 17.15 -2.92
N GLN A 254 12.35 17.59 -2.90
CA GLN A 254 13.49 16.70 -2.75
C GLN A 254 13.71 16.41 -1.25
N ILE A 255 14.00 15.16 -0.93
CA ILE A 255 14.24 14.74 0.46
C ILE A 255 15.58 14.01 0.60
N LYS A 256 16.14 14.10 1.79
CA LYS A 256 17.15 13.17 2.30
C LYS A 256 16.57 12.50 3.54
N GLN A 257 16.59 11.18 3.59
CA GLN A 257 15.98 10.43 4.69
C GLN A 257 16.91 9.32 5.16
N GLY A 258 17.23 9.31 6.44
CA GLY A 258 17.83 8.19 7.14
C GLY A 258 16.77 7.46 7.96
N SER A 259 16.64 6.13 7.82
CA SER A 259 15.58 5.37 8.47
C SER A 259 16.09 4.12 9.15
N PHE A 260 15.35 3.66 10.15
CA PHE A 260 15.56 2.35 10.77
C PHE A 260 14.23 1.62 10.94
N ASP A 261 14.27 0.30 10.92
CA ASP A 261 13.23 -0.60 11.38
C ASP A 261 13.84 -1.70 12.24
N VAL A 262 13.15 -2.09 13.28
CA VAL A 262 13.56 -3.17 14.16
C VAL A 262 12.35 -3.98 14.59
N GLN A 263 12.52 -5.30 14.60
CA GLN A 263 11.55 -6.24 15.11
C GLN A 263 12.27 -7.23 16.01
N ALA A 264 11.69 -7.53 17.19
CA ALA A 264 12.22 -8.53 18.10
C ALA A 264 11.13 -9.48 18.56
N THR A 265 11.37 -10.80 18.43
CA THR A 265 10.42 -11.84 18.83
C THR A 265 10.95 -12.55 20.08
N LYS A 266 10.15 -12.60 21.16
CA LYS A 266 10.52 -13.31 22.39
C LYS A 266 9.33 -14.07 22.97
N GLY A 267 9.28 -15.36 22.71
CA GLY A 267 8.13 -16.18 23.08
C GLY A 267 6.85 -15.71 22.38
N ALA A 268 5.84 -15.31 23.14
CA ALA A 268 4.59 -14.77 22.60
C ALA A 268 4.61 -13.26 22.36
N TRP A 269 5.71 -12.58 22.68
CA TRP A 269 5.88 -11.14 22.49
C TRP A 269 6.56 -10.83 21.16
N LEU A 270 6.03 -9.83 20.46
CA LEU A 270 6.62 -9.20 19.29
C LEU A 270 6.75 -7.70 19.57
N PHE A 271 7.98 -7.18 19.50
CA PHE A 271 8.31 -5.77 19.63
C PHE A 271 8.65 -5.22 18.26
N LYS A 272 8.12 -4.05 17.92
CA LYS A 272 8.33 -3.40 16.64
C LYS A 272 8.65 -1.94 16.81
N ALA A 273 9.53 -1.39 15.99
CA ALA A 273 9.73 0.05 15.89
C ALA A 273 10.23 0.42 14.49
N GLU A 274 9.79 1.56 14.02
CA GLU A 274 10.24 2.21 12.80
C GLU A 274 10.48 3.69 13.07
N GLY A 275 11.39 4.28 12.33
CA GLY A 275 11.57 5.72 12.40
C GLY A 275 12.45 6.25 11.29
N TYR A 276 12.33 7.53 11.06
CA TYR A 276 13.21 8.25 10.14
C TYR A 276 13.51 9.66 10.63
N TRP A 277 14.69 10.12 10.26
CA TRP A 277 15.04 11.53 10.16
C TRP A 277 14.93 11.96 8.70
N ARG A 278 14.34 13.13 8.43
CA ARG A 278 14.17 13.67 7.06
C ARG A 278 14.56 15.15 7.00
N ASP A 279 15.26 15.50 5.93
CA ASP A 279 15.50 16.88 5.48
C ASP A 279 14.66 17.12 4.22
N GLU A 280 13.73 18.08 4.29
CA GLU A 280 12.80 18.46 3.24
C GLU A 280 12.66 19.99 3.23
N LEU A 281 12.91 20.64 2.10
CA LEU A 281 12.80 22.12 1.95
C LEU A 281 13.59 22.90 3.02
N ASN A 282 14.79 22.45 3.38
CA ASN A 282 15.63 22.99 4.46
C ASN A 282 14.99 22.89 5.87
N GLN A 283 14.01 22.05 6.06
CA GLN A 283 13.45 21.72 7.38
C GLN A 283 13.81 20.28 7.74
N GLN A 284 14.30 20.10 8.95
CA GLN A 284 14.64 18.78 9.48
C GLN A 284 13.59 18.35 10.50
N TYR A 285 13.17 17.10 10.43
CA TYR A 285 12.22 16.52 11.34
C TYR A 285 12.38 15.01 11.47
N GLU A 286 11.82 14.48 12.53
CA GLU A 286 11.86 13.06 12.88
C GLU A 286 10.45 12.54 13.05
N THR A 287 10.26 11.29 12.65
CA THR A 287 9.01 10.56 12.85
C THR A 287 9.37 9.16 13.32
N ALA A 288 8.65 8.66 14.31
CA ALA A 288 8.85 7.33 14.85
C ALA A 288 7.50 6.67 15.18
N THR A 289 7.44 5.36 15.03
CA THR A 289 6.37 4.52 15.54
C THR A 289 6.98 3.31 16.21
N GLY A 290 6.32 2.81 17.24
CA GLY A 290 6.74 1.59 17.92
C GLY A 290 5.61 0.97 18.70
N GLY A 291 5.72 -0.32 18.93
CA GLY A 291 4.67 -1.05 19.61
C GLY A 291 5.03 -2.47 19.97
N ILE A 292 4.06 -3.11 20.55
CA ILE A 292 4.11 -4.49 21.02
C ILE A 292 2.91 -5.27 20.54
N GLU A 293 3.11 -6.55 20.29
CA GLU A 293 2.04 -7.53 20.11
C GLU A 293 2.28 -8.69 21.06
N TYR A 294 1.20 -9.15 21.72
CA TYR A 294 1.22 -10.36 22.54
C TYR A 294 0.20 -11.35 22.03
N THR A 295 0.62 -12.59 21.77
CA THR A 295 -0.26 -13.65 21.24
C THR A 295 -0.64 -14.63 22.32
N PHE A 296 -1.94 -14.75 22.58
CA PHE A 296 -2.54 -15.82 23.38
C PHE A 296 -2.85 -16.99 22.46
N TYR A 297 -2.14 -18.09 22.63
CA TYR A 297 -2.29 -19.29 21.81
C TYR A 297 -3.42 -20.17 22.31
N GLY A 298 -4.19 -20.77 21.38
CA GLY A 298 -5.18 -21.79 21.70
C GLY A 298 -6.33 -21.28 22.59
N ILE A 299 -6.88 -20.08 22.29
CA ILE A 299 -7.93 -19.49 23.11
C ILE A 299 -9.23 -20.28 23.03
N ALA A 300 -10.03 -20.23 24.13
CA ALA A 300 -11.35 -20.86 24.25
C ALA A 300 -11.36 -22.39 23.97
N GLY A 301 -10.23 -23.06 24.17
CA GLY A 301 -10.13 -24.51 23.98
C GLY A 301 -10.10 -24.96 22.52
N ASN A 302 -9.87 -24.04 21.59
CA ASN A 302 -9.70 -24.30 20.16
C ASN A 302 -8.24 -24.02 19.71
N GLU A 303 -7.95 -24.27 18.42
CA GLU A 303 -6.64 -23.98 17.81
C GLU A 303 -6.42 -22.49 17.51
N GLY A 304 -7.43 -21.63 17.70
CA GLY A 304 -7.37 -20.21 17.37
C GLY A 304 -6.49 -19.39 18.31
N ASP A 305 -5.80 -18.41 17.78
CA ASP A 305 -4.92 -17.48 18.51
C ASP A 305 -5.53 -16.08 18.56
N LEU A 306 -5.24 -15.35 19.65
CA LEU A 306 -5.62 -13.95 19.81
C LEU A 306 -4.39 -13.09 20.08
N GLY A 307 -4.04 -12.21 19.14
CA GLY A 307 -3.03 -11.17 19.29
C GLY A 307 -3.65 -9.88 19.83
N VAL A 308 -2.99 -9.25 20.77
CA VAL A 308 -3.27 -7.87 21.21
C VAL A 308 -2.13 -6.99 20.74
N VAL A 309 -2.45 -6.02 19.88
CA VAL A 309 -1.48 -5.08 19.28
C VAL A 309 -1.66 -3.71 19.89
N ALA A 310 -0.58 -3.08 20.34
CA ALA A 310 -0.56 -1.70 20.80
C ALA A 310 0.64 -0.97 20.18
N GLU A 311 0.40 0.11 19.44
CA GLU A 311 1.44 0.92 18.79
C GLU A 311 1.21 2.40 19.07
N TYR A 312 2.26 3.20 18.98
CA TYR A 312 2.21 4.65 19.13
C TYR A 312 3.10 5.30 18.08
N ALA A 313 2.56 6.33 17.40
CA ALA A 313 3.26 7.09 16.37
C ALA A 313 3.44 8.55 16.80
N LEU A 314 4.62 9.11 16.51
CA LEU A 314 5.00 10.48 16.81
C LEU A 314 5.66 11.12 15.59
N ASP A 315 5.31 12.40 15.31
CA ASP A 315 6.00 13.25 14.36
C ASP A 315 6.44 14.52 15.08
N SER A 316 7.72 14.88 15.00
CA SER A 316 8.28 16.03 15.72
C SER A 316 7.70 17.39 15.28
N ARG A 317 7.01 17.42 14.14
CA ARG A 317 6.28 18.61 13.67
C ARG A 317 4.93 18.80 14.36
N GLY A 318 4.41 17.76 15.04
CA GLY A 318 3.11 17.78 15.69
C GLY A 318 1.98 18.13 14.71
N MET A 319 1.07 19.03 15.11
CA MET A 319 -0.12 19.43 14.33
C MET A 319 0.16 20.04 12.95
N VAL A 320 1.40 20.42 12.62
CA VAL A 320 1.77 20.90 11.29
C VAL A 320 2.29 19.78 10.38
N ALA A 321 2.38 18.55 10.88
CA ALA A 321 2.67 17.39 10.07
C ALA A 321 1.55 17.15 9.06
N ARG A 322 1.93 16.78 7.85
CA ARG A 322 0.98 16.42 6.78
C ARG A 322 0.59 14.93 6.80
N ALA A 323 1.20 14.19 7.71
CA ALA A 323 0.91 12.77 7.89
C ALA A 323 -0.35 12.59 8.77
N PRO A 324 -1.15 11.55 8.53
CA PRO A 324 -2.34 11.28 9.35
C PRO A 324 -2.03 10.74 10.75
N TYR A 325 -0.76 10.45 11.05
CA TYR A 325 -0.29 9.91 12.33
C TYR A 325 0.85 10.78 12.86
N GLN A 326 0.53 11.78 13.68
CA GLN A 326 1.52 12.71 14.26
C GLN A 326 1.68 12.59 15.79
N ASN A 327 0.65 12.10 16.49
CA ASN A 327 0.63 11.85 17.93
C ASN A 327 -0.48 10.85 18.27
N ASP A 328 -0.38 9.63 17.73
CA ASP A 328 -1.48 8.70 17.64
C ASP A 328 -1.19 7.39 18.33
N GLY A 329 -2.14 6.93 19.14
CA GLY A 329 -2.17 5.59 19.70
C GLY A 329 -3.02 4.65 18.87
N PHE A 330 -2.53 3.45 18.60
CA PHE A 330 -3.24 2.37 17.94
C PHE A 330 -3.39 1.17 18.87
N LEU A 331 -4.61 0.64 19.00
CA LEU A 331 -4.91 -0.60 19.73
C LEU A 331 -5.73 -1.51 18.85
N ALA A 332 -5.31 -2.78 18.70
CA ALA A 332 -6.05 -3.74 17.90
C ALA A 332 -6.05 -5.15 18.52
N LEU A 333 -7.07 -5.91 18.14
CA LEU A 333 -7.20 -7.34 18.37
C LEU A 333 -7.07 -8.07 17.02
N ARG A 334 -6.19 -9.05 16.96
CA ARG A 334 -6.00 -9.93 15.82
C ARG A 334 -6.38 -11.36 16.21
N TRP A 335 -7.39 -11.90 15.61
CA TRP A 335 -7.77 -13.29 15.80
C TRP A 335 -7.46 -14.10 14.54
N THR A 336 -6.82 -15.25 14.72
CA THR A 336 -6.55 -16.24 13.68
C THR A 336 -7.15 -17.58 14.09
N ALA A 337 -7.97 -18.16 13.22
CA ALA A 337 -8.63 -19.45 13.51
C ALA A 337 -7.68 -20.64 13.43
N ASN A 338 -6.49 -20.47 12.77
CA ASN A 338 -5.54 -21.54 12.43
C ASN A 338 -6.20 -22.71 11.67
N ASP A 339 -7.28 -22.40 10.94
CA ASP A 339 -8.03 -23.35 10.12
C ASP A 339 -7.44 -23.45 8.68
N ALA A 340 -7.83 -24.50 7.95
CA ALA A 340 -7.43 -24.70 6.57
C ALA A 340 -7.88 -23.55 5.64
N ALA A 341 -8.92 -22.80 6.03
CA ALA A 341 -9.43 -21.66 5.30
C ALA A 341 -8.63 -20.36 5.57
N SER A 342 -7.62 -20.39 6.44
CA SER A 342 -6.80 -19.23 6.83
C SER A 342 -7.66 -18.04 7.30
N THR A 343 -8.69 -18.34 8.12
CA THR A 343 -9.60 -17.31 8.64
C THR A 343 -8.88 -16.40 9.61
N SER A 344 -8.90 -15.10 9.34
CA SER A 344 -8.32 -14.08 10.21
C SER A 344 -9.22 -12.85 10.32
N LEU A 345 -9.21 -12.22 11.49
CA LEU A 345 -9.91 -10.98 11.79
C LEU A 345 -8.93 -10.01 12.47
N LEU A 346 -8.99 -8.74 12.11
CA LEU A 346 -8.34 -7.65 12.80
C LEU A 346 -9.39 -6.57 13.09
N ALA A 347 -9.46 -6.11 14.33
CA ALA A 347 -10.28 -4.97 14.70
C ALA A 347 -9.45 -4.01 15.54
N GLY A 348 -9.39 -2.74 15.15
CA GLY A 348 -8.53 -1.75 15.81
C GLY A 348 -9.13 -0.35 15.86
N ILE A 349 -8.60 0.45 16.76
CA ILE A 349 -8.90 1.86 16.92
C ILE A 349 -7.59 2.66 16.91
N VAL A 350 -7.58 3.76 16.18
CA VAL A 350 -6.56 4.82 16.28
C VAL A 350 -7.17 5.99 17.04
N VAL A 351 -6.40 6.62 17.91
CA VAL A 351 -6.79 7.83 18.62
C VAL A 351 -5.66 8.83 18.52
N ASP A 352 -5.93 9.99 17.93
CA ASP A 352 -5.02 11.14 17.96
C ASP A 352 -5.08 11.78 19.36
N ALA A 353 -3.96 11.76 20.09
CA ALA A 353 -3.85 12.30 21.44
C ALA A 353 -3.86 13.83 21.47
N SER A 354 -3.61 14.50 20.34
CA SER A 354 -3.62 15.97 20.24
C SER A 354 -5.01 16.52 19.95
N THR A 355 -5.81 15.84 19.13
CA THR A 355 -7.11 16.32 18.65
C THR A 355 -8.30 15.55 19.24
N GLY A 356 -8.09 14.31 19.69
CA GLY A 356 -9.14 13.39 20.10
C GLY A 356 -9.86 12.71 18.94
N ALA A 357 -9.43 12.95 17.70
CA ALA A 357 -9.93 12.25 16.51
C ALA A 357 -9.78 10.74 16.65
N ARG A 358 -10.73 9.98 16.12
CA ARG A 358 -10.75 8.52 16.21
C ARG A 358 -10.94 7.90 14.84
N GLY A 359 -10.20 6.83 14.58
CA GLY A 359 -10.37 5.98 13.42
C GLY A 359 -10.62 4.54 13.86
N PHE A 360 -11.63 3.89 13.30
CA PHE A 360 -11.90 2.47 13.49
C PHE A 360 -11.56 1.71 12.23
N ARG A 361 -10.96 0.54 12.39
CA ARG A 361 -10.63 -0.37 11.30
C ARG A 361 -11.07 -1.78 11.65
N PHE A 362 -11.70 -2.43 10.69
CA PHE A 362 -11.97 -3.85 10.72
C PHE A 362 -11.47 -4.48 9.42
N LYS A 363 -10.85 -5.65 9.51
CA LYS A 363 -10.46 -6.48 8.37
C LYS A 363 -10.76 -7.93 8.70
N GLY A 364 -11.49 -8.61 7.83
CA GLY A 364 -11.75 -10.05 7.91
C GLY A 364 -11.38 -10.71 6.59
N GLU A 365 -10.69 -11.84 6.66
CA GLU A 365 -10.27 -12.61 5.50
C GLU A 365 -10.54 -14.09 5.69
N ARG A 366 -10.97 -14.76 4.61
CA ARG A 366 -11.20 -16.20 4.60
C ARG A 366 -11.10 -16.75 3.18
N ARG A 367 -10.41 -17.85 3.03
CA ARG A 367 -10.50 -18.69 1.84
C ARG A 367 -11.80 -19.50 1.89
N LEU A 368 -12.65 -19.38 0.88
CA LEU A 368 -13.91 -20.10 0.80
C LEU A 368 -13.72 -21.52 0.25
N ASP A 369 -12.82 -21.65 -0.74
CA ASP A 369 -12.36 -22.90 -1.33
C ASP A 369 -10.96 -22.72 -1.95
N GLU A 370 -10.54 -23.60 -2.88
CA GLU A 370 -9.21 -23.53 -3.51
C GLU A 370 -9.03 -22.28 -4.39
N ASP A 371 -10.11 -21.78 -5.01
CA ASP A 371 -10.09 -20.71 -5.99
C ASP A 371 -10.58 -19.39 -5.42
N TYR A 372 -11.39 -19.37 -4.35
CA TYR A 372 -12.07 -18.16 -3.87
C TYR A 372 -11.58 -17.69 -2.50
N HIS A 373 -11.31 -16.40 -2.41
CA HIS A 373 -10.95 -15.71 -1.19
C HIS A 373 -11.86 -14.52 -0.95
N LEU A 374 -12.49 -14.48 0.23
CA LEU A 374 -13.35 -13.39 0.69
C LEU A 374 -12.54 -12.45 1.59
N SER A 375 -12.63 -11.14 1.32
CA SER A 375 -12.11 -10.09 2.20
C SER A 375 -13.23 -9.08 2.49
N VAL A 376 -13.35 -8.71 3.77
CA VAL A 376 -14.28 -7.68 4.25
C VAL A 376 -13.48 -6.67 5.02
N GLU A 377 -13.56 -5.39 4.64
CA GLU A 377 -12.89 -4.29 5.33
C GLU A 377 -13.90 -3.20 5.67
N ALA A 378 -13.77 -2.59 6.84
CA ALA A 378 -14.55 -1.43 7.23
C ALA A 378 -13.65 -0.37 7.86
N TYR A 379 -13.97 0.88 7.57
CA TYR A 379 -13.36 2.06 8.16
C TYR A 379 -14.44 3.01 8.64
N ALA A 380 -14.25 3.59 9.83
CA ALA A 380 -15.14 4.61 10.35
C ALA A 380 -14.32 5.66 11.10
N PHE A 381 -14.77 6.91 11.07
CA PHE A 381 -14.13 8.04 11.70
C PHE A 381 -15.06 8.68 12.74
N GLY A 382 -14.50 9.27 13.79
CA GLY A 382 -15.26 9.97 14.82
C GLY A 382 -14.47 11.10 15.44
N ASP A 383 -15.19 12.13 15.85
CA ASP A 383 -14.65 13.30 16.55
C ASP A 383 -13.49 14.02 15.80
N VAL A 384 -13.48 13.99 14.46
CA VAL A 384 -12.41 14.54 13.63
C VAL A 384 -12.58 16.06 13.48
N PRO A 385 -11.71 16.89 14.08
CA PRO A 385 -11.79 18.33 13.95
C PRO A 385 -11.26 18.80 12.58
N LYS A 386 -11.67 20.00 12.16
CA LYS A 386 -11.25 20.61 10.87
C LYS A 386 -9.74 20.80 10.72
N SER A 387 -9.01 20.81 11.81
CA SER A 387 -7.54 20.95 11.82
C SER A 387 -6.82 19.63 11.56
N ASP A 388 -7.52 18.50 11.59
CA ASP A 388 -6.94 17.17 11.42
C ASP A 388 -6.70 16.86 9.93
N PRO A 389 -5.56 16.27 9.55
CA PRO A 389 -5.27 15.90 8.16
C PRO A 389 -6.30 14.96 7.53
N VAL A 390 -7.00 14.11 8.31
CA VAL A 390 -8.02 13.18 7.81
C VAL A 390 -9.41 13.78 7.73
N TYR A 391 -9.60 15.08 8.10
CA TYR A 391 -10.90 15.73 8.10
C TYR A 391 -11.65 15.62 6.77
N SER A 392 -10.93 15.74 5.65
CA SER A 392 -11.51 15.71 4.32
C SER A 392 -12.15 14.37 3.93
N VAL A 393 -11.87 13.30 4.67
CA VAL A 393 -12.42 11.95 4.45
C VAL A 393 -13.20 11.45 5.67
N ALA A 394 -13.43 12.30 6.67
CA ALA A 394 -14.07 11.92 7.93
C ALA A 394 -15.54 11.50 7.79
N ASP A 395 -16.23 11.97 6.75
CA ASP A 395 -17.61 11.58 6.42
C ASP A 395 -17.68 10.41 5.42
N ASP A 396 -16.54 9.79 5.10
CA ASP A 396 -16.42 8.68 4.16
C ASP A 396 -16.21 7.33 4.86
N ASP A 397 -16.96 7.07 5.95
CA ASP A 397 -17.05 5.72 6.49
C ASP A 397 -17.47 4.72 5.43
N TYR A 398 -16.85 3.55 5.39
CA TYR A 398 -17.25 2.55 4.40
C TYR A 398 -17.06 1.11 4.85
N LEU A 399 -17.90 0.25 4.28
CA LEU A 399 -17.73 -1.20 4.26
C LEU A 399 -17.35 -1.63 2.86
N GLN A 400 -16.27 -2.38 2.71
CA GLN A 400 -15.80 -2.94 1.46
C GLN A 400 -15.82 -4.46 1.53
N ILE A 401 -16.38 -5.09 0.50
CA ILE A 401 -16.39 -6.54 0.34
C ILE A 401 -15.74 -6.87 -1.00
N ARG A 402 -14.76 -7.77 -0.98
CA ARG A 402 -14.07 -8.29 -2.16
C ARG A 402 -14.18 -9.80 -2.21
N LEU A 403 -14.46 -10.35 -3.39
CA LEU A 403 -14.40 -11.77 -3.64
C LEU A 403 -13.37 -12.04 -4.74
N ALA A 404 -12.17 -12.43 -4.36
CA ALA A 404 -11.11 -12.75 -5.31
C ALA A 404 -11.24 -14.18 -5.80
N ARG A 405 -11.23 -14.38 -7.13
CA ARG A 405 -11.07 -15.69 -7.77
C ARG A 405 -9.68 -15.82 -8.34
N TYR A 406 -8.99 -16.86 -7.92
CA TYR A 406 -7.66 -17.22 -8.41
C TYR A 406 -7.75 -18.27 -9.54
N PHE A 407 -6.79 -18.27 -10.44
CA PHE A 407 -6.67 -19.26 -11.52
C PHE A 407 -5.21 -19.38 -12.02
#